data_24a3231b2299f2406bdfce9ce3b63632
#
_entry.id   24a3231b2299f2406bdfce9ce3b63632
#
_cell.length_a   1.000
_cell.length_b   1.000
_cell.length_c   1.000
_cell.angle_alpha   90.00
_cell.angle_beta   90.00
_cell.angle_gamma   90.00
#
_symmetry.space_group_name_H-M   'P 1'
#
loop_
_entity.id
_entity.type
_entity.pdbx_description
1 polymer ?
#
loop_
_entity_poly.entity_id
_entity_poly.type
_entity_poly.pdbx_seq_one_letter_code
_entity_poly.pdbx_strand_id
1 'polypeptide(L)'
;TKFAALLPLTGIPTPDPVPAVSYVATGSLLIIGPAEAALAWAEQMREQLDVSVLLTSAHSGQLPVRREYPVHSGKSISINGYVGQFKITWQQDNPIDLALCTRCNACLKACPEGAIGYAYQIDPEKCSGHRDCVAACGGIGAIDFNRTDNAREERADLILDLSATPSIRLPHLPMGYLAPGRDPLDQAKAAQELLGLVGEFEKPRYAEIEPGLCAHSRNKIVGCGQCIDVCSTGAIHPAGDSAEIDPPL
;
A
#
# COMPACT_ATOMS: atom_id res chain seq x y z
N THR A 1 49.23 25.17 16.95
CA THR A 1 48.10 25.83 17.61
C THR A 1 46.83 25.56 16.79
N LYS A 2 45.68 25.44 17.43
CA LYS A 2 44.38 25.19 16.80
C LYS A 2 44.05 26.18 15.68
N PHE A 3 44.53 27.41 15.77
CA PHE A 3 44.32 28.46 14.77
C PHE A 3 45.06 28.16 13.45
N ALA A 4 46.30 27.64 13.53
CA ALA A 4 47.07 27.30 12.36
C ALA A 4 46.50 26.08 11.58
N ALA A 5 45.77 25.22 12.28
CA ALA A 5 45.07 24.09 11.65
C ALA A 5 43.74 24.50 10.96
N LEU A 6 43.15 25.66 11.32
CA LEU A 6 41.92 26.16 10.70
C LEU A 6 42.16 26.97 9.41
N LEU A 7 43.36 27.54 9.25
CA LEU A 7 43.72 28.35 8.07
C LEU A 7 43.64 27.56 6.75
N PRO A 8 44.09 26.30 6.65
CA PRO A 8 43.92 25.51 5.44
C PRO A 8 42.46 25.20 5.09
N LEU A 9 41.55 25.20 6.07
CA LEU A 9 40.14 24.92 5.84
C LEU A 9 39.42 26.04 5.08
N THR A 10 39.95 27.29 5.12
CA THR A 10 39.39 28.42 4.37
C THR A 10 39.66 28.33 2.85
N GLY A 11 40.59 27.52 2.44
CA GLY A 11 40.90 27.28 1.03
C GLY A 11 40.24 26.03 0.44
N ILE A 12 39.48 25.28 1.24
CA ILE A 12 38.74 24.15 0.74
C ILE A 12 37.50 24.69 0.02
N PRO A 13 37.33 24.36 -1.29
CA PRO A 13 36.13 24.76 -2.00
C PRO A 13 34.87 24.20 -1.27
N THR A 14 33.84 25.01 -1.19
CA THR A 14 32.55 24.54 -0.64
C THR A 14 32.14 23.30 -1.46
N PRO A 15 31.89 22.15 -0.85
CA PRO A 15 31.44 20.99 -1.59
C PRO A 15 30.11 21.30 -2.30
N ASP A 16 29.93 20.75 -3.47
CA ASP A 16 28.66 20.87 -4.19
C ASP A 16 27.52 20.37 -3.29
N PRO A 17 26.34 21.01 -3.33
CA PRO A 17 25.21 20.55 -2.55
C PRO A 17 24.84 19.12 -2.95
N VAL A 18 24.60 18.28 -1.95
CA VAL A 18 24.15 16.91 -2.19
C VAL A 18 22.81 16.96 -2.92
N PRO A 19 22.67 16.27 -4.07
CA PRO A 19 21.38 16.18 -4.74
C PRO A 19 20.28 15.71 -3.77
N ALA A 20 19.12 16.32 -3.82
CA ALA A 20 17.98 15.92 -2.99
C ALA A 20 16.91 15.23 -3.85
N VAL A 21 16.11 14.42 -3.20
CA VAL A 21 14.88 13.83 -3.74
C VAL A 21 13.71 14.40 -2.96
N SER A 22 12.75 14.98 -3.69
CA SER A 22 11.55 15.54 -3.10
C SER A 22 10.43 14.50 -3.04
N TYR A 23 9.72 14.48 -1.92
CA TYR A 23 8.55 13.65 -1.68
C TYR A 23 7.35 14.57 -1.46
N VAL A 24 6.22 14.23 -2.07
CA VAL A 24 4.98 14.96 -1.89
C VAL A 24 3.89 13.96 -1.51
N ALA A 25 3.35 14.09 -0.31
CA ALA A 25 2.21 13.31 0.15
C ALA A 25 1.01 14.25 0.37
N THR A 26 -0.04 14.06 -0.40
CA THR A 26 -1.25 14.90 -0.35
C THR A 26 -2.23 14.47 0.73
N GLY A 27 -2.00 13.29 1.31
CA GLY A 27 -2.78 12.75 2.41
C GLY A 27 -3.73 11.62 2.01
N SER A 28 -3.54 10.99 0.84
CA SER A 28 -4.27 9.76 0.52
C SER A 28 -3.72 8.59 1.31
N LEU A 29 -4.57 7.92 2.09
CA LEU A 29 -4.21 6.81 2.97
C LEU A 29 -4.96 5.55 2.59
N LEU A 30 -4.24 4.46 2.31
CA LEU A 30 -4.82 3.12 2.23
C LEU A 30 -4.62 2.36 3.54
N ILE A 31 -5.71 1.88 4.14
CA ILE A 31 -5.69 1.02 5.31
C ILE A 31 -5.95 -0.42 4.87
N ILE A 32 -4.99 -1.32 5.12
CA ILE A 32 -5.07 -2.74 4.75
C ILE A 32 -5.27 -3.56 6.02
N GLY A 33 -6.21 -4.49 6.03
CA GLY A 33 -6.35 -5.38 7.19
C GLY A 33 -7.70 -6.04 7.36
N PRO A 34 -7.92 -6.68 8.53
CA PRO A 34 -9.21 -7.25 8.89
C PRO A 34 -10.25 -6.15 9.08
N ALA A 35 -11.51 -6.44 8.74
CA ALA A 35 -12.58 -5.46 8.66
C ALA A 35 -12.77 -4.63 9.95
N GLU A 36 -12.75 -5.27 11.12
CA GLU A 36 -12.96 -4.59 12.40
C GLU A 36 -11.91 -3.52 12.65
N ALA A 37 -10.63 -3.86 12.55
CA ALA A 37 -9.53 -2.93 12.81
C ALA A 37 -9.42 -1.86 11.70
N ALA A 38 -9.50 -2.27 10.44
CA ALA A 38 -9.35 -1.34 9.32
C ALA A 38 -10.46 -0.29 9.26
N LEU A 39 -11.72 -0.68 9.51
CA LEU A 39 -12.84 0.26 9.54
C LEU A 39 -12.80 1.18 10.76
N ALA A 40 -12.38 0.66 11.93
CA ALA A 40 -12.23 1.50 13.12
C ALA A 40 -11.21 2.61 12.92
N TRP A 41 -10.07 2.29 12.30
CA TRP A 41 -9.05 3.30 11.97
C TRP A 41 -9.49 4.23 10.85
N ALA A 42 -10.22 3.73 9.86
CA ALA A 42 -10.77 4.57 8.80
C ALA A 42 -11.69 5.66 9.37
N GLU A 43 -12.58 5.31 10.30
CA GLU A 43 -13.45 6.29 10.97
C GLU A 43 -12.69 7.34 11.77
N GLN A 44 -11.55 6.99 12.36
CA GLN A 44 -10.74 7.93 13.14
C GLN A 44 -9.92 8.88 12.25
N MET A 45 -9.47 8.41 11.09
CA MET A 45 -8.52 9.15 10.25
C MET A 45 -9.18 9.93 9.10
N ARG A 46 -10.42 9.59 8.71
CA ARG A 46 -11.12 10.17 7.56
C ARG A 46 -11.39 11.69 7.62
N GLU A 47 -11.34 12.28 8.79
CA GLU A 47 -11.49 13.73 8.93
C GLU A 47 -10.19 14.50 8.63
N GLN A 48 -9.06 13.80 8.62
CA GLN A 48 -7.74 14.37 8.44
C GLN A 48 -7.06 13.90 7.15
N LEU A 49 -7.42 12.71 6.64
CA LEU A 49 -6.83 12.08 5.46
C LEU A 49 -7.93 11.59 4.51
N ASP A 50 -7.58 11.50 3.23
CA ASP A 50 -8.42 10.84 2.22
C ASP A 50 -8.22 9.33 2.31
N VAL A 51 -9.12 8.68 3.03
CA VAL A 51 -8.98 7.27 3.43
C VAL A 51 -9.64 6.34 2.44
N SER A 52 -8.95 5.27 2.07
CA SER A 52 -9.51 4.08 1.46
C SER A 52 -9.17 2.83 2.28
N VAL A 53 -9.94 1.76 2.13
CA VAL A 53 -9.79 0.53 2.92
C VAL A 53 -9.72 -0.69 2.01
N LEU A 54 -8.73 -1.56 2.24
CA LEU A 54 -8.61 -2.86 1.59
C LEU A 54 -8.74 -3.98 2.63
N LEU A 55 -9.87 -4.68 2.60
CA LEU A 55 -10.17 -5.77 3.52
C LEU A 55 -9.46 -7.05 3.08
N THR A 56 -8.68 -7.65 3.99
CA THR A 56 -7.94 -8.89 3.75
C THR A 56 -8.69 -10.14 4.24
N SER A 57 -9.68 -9.96 5.14
CA SER A 57 -10.57 -11.03 5.63
C SER A 57 -12.01 -10.52 5.57
N ALA A 58 -12.70 -10.92 4.53
CA ALA A 58 -13.94 -10.28 4.12
C ALA A 58 -15.22 -10.78 4.83
N HIS A 59 -15.16 -11.92 5.54
CA HIS A 59 -16.40 -12.56 6.06
C HIS A 59 -16.86 -12.00 7.40
N SER A 60 -16.01 -11.33 8.13
CA SER A 60 -16.29 -10.76 9.44
C SER A 60 -16.30 -9.24 9.38
N GLY A 61 -17.23 -8.64 10.08
CA GLY A 61 -17.33 -7.18 10.20
C GLY A 61 -18.64 -6.64 9.63
N GLN A 62 -18.88 -5.38 9.92
CA GLN A 62 -20.04 -4.64 9.45
C GLN A 62 -19.56 -3.37 8.77
N LEU A 63 -19.83 -3.25 7.48
CA LEU A 63 -19.53 -2.02 6.74
C LEU A 63 -20.49 -0.90 7.16
N PRO A 64 -20.01 0.35 7.24
CA PRO A 64 -20.87 1.48 7.49
C PRO A 64 -21.96 1.58 6.42
N VAL A 65 -23.17 1.96 6.82
CA VAL A 65 -24.31 2.08 5.90
C VAL A 65 -24.04 3.16 4.85
N ARG A 66 -23.42 4.26 5.26
CA ARG A 66 -23.00 5.33 4.35
C ARG A 66 -21.63 4.99 3.76
N ARG A 67 -21.48 5.29 2.47
CA ARG A 67 -20.21 5.12 1.75
C ARG A 67 -19.41 6.42 1.86
N GLU A 68 -18.80 6.67 2.98
CA GLU A 68 -18.02 7.89 3.24
C GLU A 68 -16.60 7.80 2.71
N TYR A 69 -16.10 6.58 2.50
CA TYR A 69 -14.80 6.28 1.88
C TYR A 69 -14.89 4.99 1.06
N PRO A 70 -13.99 4.80 0.09
CA PRO A 70 -13.90 3.55 -0.68
C PRO A 70 -13.54 2.36 0.22
N VAL A 71 -14.20 1.24 -0.01
CA VAL A 71 -13.87 -0.03 0.65
C VAL A 71 -13.76 -1.10 -0.43
N HIS A 72 -12.63 -1.78 -0.44
CA HIS A 72 -12.30 -2.87 -1.33
C HIS A 72 -12.09 -4.15 -0.54
N SER A 73 -12.08 -5.28 -1.22
CA SER A 73 -11.70 -6.57 -0.63
C SER A 73 -10.86 -7.37 -1.60
N GLY A 74 -9.91 -8.13 -1.09
CA GLY A 74 -9.07 -8.96 -1.93
C GLY A 74 -7.92 -9.62 -1.20
N LYS A 75 -7.13 -10.34 -1.99
CA LYS A 75 -5.94 -11.08 -1.56
C LYS A 75 -4.81 -10.89 -2.56
N SER A 76 -3.66 -11.53 -2.29
CA SER A 76 -2.47 -11.42 -3.15
C SER A 76 -2.05 -9.97 -3.36
N ILE A 77 -1.96 -9.23 -2.25
CA ILE A 77 -1.61 -7.81 -2.27
C ILE A 77 -0.13 -7.66 -2.58
N SER A 78 0.18 -6.81 -3.56
CA SER A 78 1.53 -6.37 -3.88
C SER A 78 1.61 -4.86 -3.79
N ILE A 79 2.62 -4.36 -3.11
CA ILE A 79 2.85 -2.94 -2.87
C ILE A 79 4.24 -2.61 -3.38
N ASN A 80 4.33 -1.56 -4.21
CA ASN A 80 5.57 -1.03 -4.73
C ASN A 80 5.55 0.49 -4.62
N GLY A 81 6.72 1.11 -4.53
CA GLY A 81 6.85 2.56 -4.45
C GLY A 81 7.19 3.05 -3.05
N TYR A 82 6.92 4.31 -2.80
CA TYR A 82 7.36 5.06 -1.62
C TYR A 82 6.30 6.11 -1.25
N VAL A 83 6.54 6.84 -0.17
CA VAL A 83 5.65 7.92 0.32
C VAL A 83 5.27 8.90 -0.80
N GLY A 84 3.98 9.11 -0.99
CA GLY A 84 3.44 9.94 -2.07
C GLY A 84 3.21 9.21 -3.40
N GLN A 85 3.75 7.98 -3.59
CA GLN A 85 3.64 7.24 -4.85
C GLN A 85 3.59 5.73 -4.69
N PHE A 86 2.91 5.23 -3.67
CA PHE A 86 2.65 3.80 -3.58
C PHE A 86 1.67 3.35 -4.66
N LYS A 87 2.01 2.24 -5.30
CA LYS A 87 1.15 1.49 -6.21
C LYS A 87 0.78 0.18 -5.58
N ILE A 88 -0.49 -0.02 -5.32
CA ILE A 88 -1.03 -1.20 -4.68
C ILE A 88 -1.84 -1.99 -5.70
N THR A 89 -1.55 -3.29 -5.83
CA THR A 89 -2.32 -4.21 -6.67
C THR A 89 -2.81 -5.38 -5.84
N TRP A 90 -4.02 -5.84 -6.12
CA TRP A 90 -4.60 -7.01 -5.45
C TRP A 90 -5.52 -7.79 -6.37
N GLN A 91 -5.87 -9.00 -5.96
CA GLN A 91 -6.88 -9.83 -6.60
C GLN A 91 -8.18 -9.78 -5.81
N GLN A 92 -9.24 -9.30 -6.44
CA GLN A 92 -10.59 -9.38 -5.88
C GLN A 92 -11.06 -10.83 -5.98
N ASP A 93 -11.30 -11.49 -4.86
CA ASP A 93 -11.64 -12.91 -4.79
C ASP A 93 -13.10 -13.18 -4.45
N ASN A 94 -13.84 -12.18 -3.98
CA ASN A 94 -15.24 -12.33 -3.66
C ASN A 94 -16.13 -11.89 -4.84
N PRO A 95 -17.23 -12.63 -5.13
CA PRO A 95 -18.16 -12.27 -6.19
C PRO A 95 -18.79 -10.88 -6.04
N ILE A 96 -18.90 -10.35 -4.81
CA ILE A 96 -19.48 -9.02 -4.55
C ILE A 96 -18.39 -7.96 -4.69
N ASP A 97 -18.59 -7.04 -5.63
CA ASP A 97 -17.76 -5.86 -5.80
C ASP A 97 -18.25 -4.75 -4.85
N LEU A 98 -17.45 -4.44 -3.84
CA LEU A 98 -17.80 -3.43 -2.84
C LEU A 98 -17.83 -1.99 -3.42
N ALA A 99 -17.12 -1.76 -4.53
CA ALA A 99 -17.16 -0.48 -5.22
C ALA A 99 -18.49 -0.25 -5.95
N LEU A 100 -19.13 -1.32 -6.44
CA LEU A 100 -20.44 -1.26 -7.09
C LEU A 100 -21.59 -1.43 -6.10
N CYS A 101 -21.36 -2.12 -4.97
CA CYS A 101 -22.40 -2.46 -4.00
C CYS A 101 -22.99 -1.20 -3.33
N THR A 102 -24.30 -1.01 -3.44
CA THR A 102 -25.03 0.10 -2.81
C THR A 102 -25.43 -0.16 -1.37
N ARG A 103 -25.11 -1.34 -0.83
CA ARG A 103 -25.47 -1.77 0.54
C ARG A 103 -26.98 -1.75 0.84
N CYS A 104 -27.79 -2.05 -0.17
CA CYS A 104 -29.27 -2.04 -0.07
C CYS A 104 -29.87 -3.23 0.69
N ASN A 105 -29.07 -4.20 1.12
CA ASN A 105 -29.46 -5.41 1.85
C ASN A 105 -30.37 -6.40 1.09
N ALA A 106 -30.64 -6.19 -0.20
CA ALA A 106 -31.49 -7.09 -0.97
C ALA A 106 -30.90 -8.51 -1.05
N CYS A 107 -29.59 -8.62 -1.30
CA CYS A 107 -28.89 -9.90 -1.38
C CYS A 107 -28.84 -10.66 -0.04
N LEU A 108 -28.76 -9.94 1.09
CA LEU A 108 -28.81 -10.54 2.43
C LEU A 108 -30.14 -11.24 2.67
N LYS A 109 -31.24 -10.56 2.28
CA LYS A 109 -32.62 -11.09 2.45
C LYS A 109 -32.92 -12.23 1.50
N ALA A 110 -32.29 -12.24 0.32
CA ALA A 110 -32.52 -13.25 -0.69
C ALA A 110 -31.69 -14.52 -0.48
N CYS A 111 -30.65 -14.49 0.35
CA CYS A 111 -29.79 -15.65 0.56
C CYS A 111 -30.40 -16.62 1.59
N PRO A 112 -30.85 -17.83 1.20
CA PRO A 112 -31.48 -18.77 2.11
C PRO A 112 -30.54 -19.32 3.20
N GLU A 113 -29.23 -19.43 2.88
CA GLU A 113 -28.22 -19.91 3.84
C GLU A 113 -27.66 -18.81 4.73
N GLY A 114 -28.02 -17.54 4.52
CA GLY A 114 -27.42 -16.43 5.23
C GLY A 114 -25.89 -16.31 4.99
N ALA A 115 -25.44 -16.72 3.81
CA ALA A 115 -24.03 -16.66 3.44
C ALA A 115 -23.52 -15.24 3.18
N ILE A 116 -24.37 -14.24 3.19
CA ILE A 116 -24.02 -12.82 2.99
C ILE A 116 -24.40 -12.05 4.24
N GLY A 117 -23.42 -11.52 4.95
CA GLY A 117 -23.61 -10.66 6.10
C GLY A 117 -23.46 -9.17 5.76
N TYR A 118 -23.41 -8.34 6.81
CA TYR A 118 -23.25 -6.88 6.67
C TYR A 118 -21.84 -6.43 6.23
N ALA A 119 -20.92 -7.38 6.06
CA ALA A 119 -19.67 -7.14 5.34
C ALA A 119 -19.87 -7.09 3.81
N TYR A 120 -21.06 -7.45 3.32
CA TYR A 120 -21.37 -7.55 1.88
C TYR A 120 -20.36 -8.40 1.12
N GLN A 121 -19.96 -9.50 1.73
CA GLN A 121 -19.08 -10.51 1.13
C GLN A 121 -19.74 -11.87 1.29
N ILE A 122 -19.56 -12.72 0.29
CA ILE A 122 -20.09 -14.09 0.32
C ILE A 122 -19.12 -14.97 1.09
N ASP A 123 -19.65 -15.63 2.11
CA ASP A 123 -18.97 -16.68 2.85
C ASP A 123 -18.98 -17.97 2.01
N PRO A 124 -17.83 -18.43 1.48
CA PRO A 124 -17.78 -19.60 0.60
C PRO A 124 -18.14 -20.90 1.34
N GLU A 125 -17.98 -20.96 2.66
CA GLU A 125 -18.29 -22.16 3.45
C GLU A 125 -19.80 -22.34 3.61
N LYS A 126 -20.56 -21.24 3.59
CA LYS A 126 -22.03 -21.27 3.71
C LYS A 126 -22.75 -21.23 2.36
N CYS A 127 -22.06 -20.78 1.31
CA CYS A 127 -22.71 -20.54 0.03
C CYS A 127 -22.93 -21.85 -0.75
N SER A 128 -24.18 -22.23 -0.96
CA SER A 128 -24.57 -23.40 -1.76
C SER A 128 -24.77 -23.08 -3.26
N GLY A 129 -24.59 -21.82 -3.68
CA GLY A 129 -24.58 -21.44 -5.09
C GLY A 129 -25.95 -21.22 -5.74
N HIS A 130 -27.01 -20.94 -5.00
CA HIS A 130 -28.37 -20.69 -5.53
C HIS A 130 -28.48 -19.51 -6.50
N ARG A 131 -27.62 -18.52 -6.36
CA ARG A 131 -27.61 -17.29 -7.20
C ARG A 131 -28.78 -16.35 -7.02
N ASP A 132 -29.67 -16.55 -6.01
CA ASP A 132 -30.78 -15.65 -5.70
C ASP A 132 -30.30 -14.24 -5.36
N CYS A 133 -29.13 -14.14 -4.78
CA CYS A 133 -28.45 -12.86 -4.52
C CYS A 133 -28.13 -12.07 -5.80
N VAL A 134 -27.81 -12.75 -6.92
CA VAL A 134 -27.56 -12.11 -8.23
C VAL A 134 -28.84 -11.52 -8.76
N ALA A 135 -29.96 -12.31 -8.72
CA ALA A 135 -31.27 -11.84 -9.14
C ALA A 135 -31.75 -10.65 -8.29
N ALA A 136 -31.55 -10.72 -6.96
CA ALA A 136 -31.89 -9.63 -6.04
C ALA A 136 -31.05 -8.37 -6.22
N CYS A 137 -29.79 -8.49 -6.66
CA CYS A 137 -28.92 -7.36 -6.98
C CYS A 137 -29.38 -6.64 -8.27
N GLY A 138 -29.97 -7.39 -9.19
CA GLY A 138 -30.58 -6.86 -10.41
C GLY A 138 -29.63 -6.01 -11.24
N GLY A 139 -30.11 -4.86 -11.71
CA GLY A 139 -29.39 -3.97 -12.60
C GLY A 139 -28.14 -3.27 -11.99
N ILE A 140 -27.92 -3.37 -10.68
CA ILE A 140 -26.70 -2.85 -10.04
C ILE A 140 -25.47 -3.62 -10.48
N GLY A 141 -25.62 -4.95 -10.70
CA GLY A 141 -24.54 -5.80 -11.21
C GLY A 141 -23.34 -5.94 -10.27
N ALA A 142 -23.50 -5.65 -8.97
CA ALA A 142 -22.42 -5.74 -8.02
C ALA A 142 -21.98 -7.19 -7.72
N ILE A 143 -22.87 -8.18 -8.00
CA ILE A 143 -22.62 -9.60 -7.72
C ILE A 143 -22.41 -10.34 -9.03
N ASP A 144 -21.16 -10.79 -9.26
CA ASP A 144 -20.78 -11.57 -10.42
C ASP A 144 -19.84 -12.70 -10.02
N PHE A 145 -20.31 -13.93 -10.13
CA PHE A 145 -19.53 -15.13 -9.84
C PHE A 145 -18.63 -15.57 -11.02
N ASN A 146 -18.86 -15.02 -12.19
CA ASN A 146 -18.12 -15.34 -13.41
C ASN A 146 -17.11 -14.25 -13.77
N ARG A 147 -16.86 -13.32 -12.87
CA ARG A 147 -15.90 -12.24 -13.07
C ARG A 147 -14.52 -12.80 -13.40
N THR A 148 -14.00 -12.46 -14.56
CA THR A 148 -12.68 -12.89 -15.05
C THR A 148 -11.61 -11.85 -14.82
N ASP A 149 -11.98 -10.56 -14.82
CA ASP A 149 -11.08 -9.46 -14.50
C ASP A 149 -11.17 -9.14 -13.01
N ASN A 150 -10.29 -9.77 -12.25
CA ASN A 150 -10.22 -9.64 -10.82
C ASN A 150 -9.02 -8.79 -10.34
N ALA A 151 -8.13 -8.42 -11.24
CA ALA A 151 -7.00 -7.55 -10.91
C ALA A 151 -7.51 -6.14 -10.61
N ARG A 152 -7.05 -5.57 -9.51
CA ARG A 152 -7.36 -4.21 -9.08
C ARG A 152 -6.07 -3.49 -8.76
N GLU A 153 -6.09 -2.19 -8.98
CA GLU A 153 -4.97 -1.30 -8.71
C GLU A 153 -5.48 -0.02 -8.04
N GLU A 154 -4.71 0.47 -7.09
CA GLU A 154 -4.93 1.77 -6.44
C GLU A 154 -3.59 2.44 -6.18
N ARG A 155 -3.61 3.76 -6.04
CA ARG A 155 -2.45 4.56 -5.63
C ARG A 155 -2.77 5.25 -4.32
N ALA A 156 -1.80 5.28 -3.44
CA ALA A 156 -1.89 5.98 -2.17
C ALA A 156 -0.56 6.64 -1.82
N ASP A 157 -0.61 7.71 -1.04
CA ASP A 157 0.59 8.37 -0.52
C ASP A 157 1.14 7.64 0.70
N LEU A 158 0.23 7.08 1.50
CA LEU A 158 0.49 6.49 2.80
C LEU A 158 -0.23 5.13 2.92
N ILE A 159 0.36 4.20 3.67
CA ILE A 159 -0.22 2.88 3.90
C ILE A 159 -0.14 2.51 5.37
N LEU A 160 -1.28 2.12 5.95
CA LEU A 160 -1.38 1.49 7.27
C LEU A 160 -1.77 0.02 7.09
N ASP A 161 -0.80 -0.88 7.25
CA ASP A 161 -1.03 -2.32 7.09
C ASP A 161 -1.26 -3.00 8.45
N LEU A 162 -2.51 -3.32 8.74
CA LEU A 162 -2.97 -4.00 9.95
C LEU A 162 -3.09 -5.51 9.76
N SER A 163 -2.56 -6.04 8.67
CA SER A 163 -2.58 -7.47 8.38
C SER A 163 -1.75 -8.25 9.40
N ALA A 164 -2.15 -9.49 9.69
CA ALA A 164 -1.39 -10.36 10.58
C ALA A 164 0.03 -10.66 10.07
N THR A 165 0.19 -10.58 8.76
CA THR A 165 1.48 -10.69 8.08
C THR A 165 1.61 -9.50 7.16
N PRO A 166 2.62 -8.61 7.37
CA PRO A 166 2.80 -7.43 6.55
C PRO A 166 2.96 -7.76 5.06
N SER A 167 2.40 -6.91 4.21
CA SER A 167 2.47 -7.06 2.74
C SER A 167 3.90 -6.81 2.21
N ILE A 168 4.65 -5.91 2.84
CA ILE A 168 6.07 -5.67 2.57
C ILE A 168 6.90 -6.36 3.65
N ARG A 169 7.90 -7.16 3.22
CA ARG A 169 8.79 -7.94 4.10
C ARG A 169 10.25 -7.62 3.80
N LEU A 170 10.59 -6.36 3.90
CA LEU A 170 11.96 -5.89 3.74
C LEU A 170 12.57 -5.59 5.12
N PRO A 171 13.89 -5.71 5.29
CA PRO A 171 14.59 -5.33 6.53
C PRO A 171 14.35 -3.87 6.91
N HIS A 172 14.23 -2.99 5.91
CA HIS A 172 13.88 -1.59 6.06
C HIS A 172 12.63 -1.31 5.24
N LEU A 173 11.59 -0.86 5.91
CA LEU A 173 10.31 -0.55 5.27
C LEU A 173 10.40 0.83 4.58
N PRO A 174 9.74 1.00 3.41
CA PRO A 174 9.65 2.30 2.76
C PRO A 174 8.97 3.32 3.67
N MET A 175 9.43 4.57 3.62
CA MET A 175 8.77 5.66 4.33
C MET A 175 7.32 5.81 3.85
N GLY A 176 6.39 5.99 4.80
CA GLY A 176 4.95 6.06 4.50
C GLY A 176 4.22 4.72 4.52
N TYR A 177 4.94 3.59 4.64
CA TYR A 177 4.36 2.27 4.89
C TYR A 177 4.61 1.85 6.33
N LEU A 178 3.56 1.69 7.12
CA LEU A 178 3.64 1.26 8.51
C LEU A 178 2.81 0.00 8.76
N ALA A 179 3.42 -0.98 9.43
CA ALA A 179 2.82 -2.27 9.76
C ALA A 179 2.96 -2.54 11.28
N PRO A 180 2.17 -1.87 12.14
CA PRO A 180 2.34 -1.89 13.60
C PRO A 180 1.91 -3.21 14.25
N GLY A 181 1.32 -4.13 13.49
CA GLY A 181 0.79 -5.37 14.04
C GLY A 181 -0.53 -5.19 14.79
N ARG A 182 -0.72 -5.96 15.90
CA ARG A 182 -2.02 -6.03 16.60
C ARG A 182 -2.09 -5.17 17.87
N ASP A 183 -1.00 -4.62 18.33
CA ASP A 183 -0.99 -3.79 19.54
C ASP A 183 -1.68 -2.44 19.27
N PRO A 184 -2.75 -2.09 20.00
CA PRO A 184 -3.45 -0.83 19.79
C PRO A 184 -2.60 0.40 20.00
N LEU A 185 -1.61 0.35 20.92
CA LEU A 185 -0.72 1.48 21.18
C LEU A 185 0.23 1.70 20.01
N ASP A 186 0.76 0.62 19.42
CA ASP A 186 1.63 0.72 18.27
C ASP A 186 0.85 1.15 17.01
N GLN A 187 -0.40 0.72 16.87
CA GLN A 187 -1.31 1.23 15.83
C GLN A 187 -1.57 2.73 15.98
N ALA A 188 -1.80 3.22 17.21
CA ALA A 188 -2.00 4.65 17.45
C ALA A 188 -0.74 5.48 17.15
N LYS A 189 0.45 4.98 17.50
CA LYS A 189 1.72 5.63 17.14
C LYS A 189 1.90 5.68 15.63
N ALA A 190 1.63 4.58 14.93
CA ALA A 190 1.72 4.50 13.47
C ALA A 190 0.74 5.49 12.81
N ALA A 191 -0.49 5.58 13.28
CA ALA A 191 -1.47 6.54 12.78
C ALA A 191 -0.99 7.99 12.95
N GLN A 192 -0.43 8.32 14.12
CA GLN A 192 0.13 9.64 14.40
C GLN A 192 1.35 9.95 13.52
N GLU A 193 2.21 8.96 13.27
CA GLU A 193 3.36 9.10 12.39
C GLU A 193 2.92 9.37 10.94
N LEU A 194 1.92 8.64 10.42
CA LEU A 194 1.39 8.87 9.08
C LEU A 194 0.80 10.26 8.91
N LEU A 195 0.12 10.81 9.90
CA LEU A 195 -0.38 12.18 9.87
C LEU A 195 0.76 13.20 9.74
N GLY A 196 1.91 12.92 10.35
CA GLY A 196 3.11 13.76 10.26
C GLY A 196 3.83 13.69 8.90
N LEU A 197 3.48 12.73 8.04
CA LEU A 197 4.07 12.55 6.73
C LEU A 197 3.29 13.23 5.59
N VAL A 198 2.27 14.01 5.91
CA VAL A 198 1.55 14.83 4.92
C VAL A 198 2.31 16.11 4.64
N GLY A 199 2.55 16.42 3.39
CA GLY A 199 3.27 17.61 2.95
C GLY A 199 4.37 17.32 1.95
N GLU A 200 5.28 18.28 1.82
CA GLU A 200 6.45 18.17 0.95
C GLU A 200 7.71 18.13 1.82
N PHE A 201 8.61 17.19 1.52
CA PHE A 201 9.88 17.05 2.20
C PHE A 201 10.96 16.55 1.27
N GLU A 202 12.19 16.91 1.58
CA GLU A 202 13.37 16.53 0.82
C GLU A 202 14.27 15.61 1.63
N LYS A 203 14.84 14.63 0.96
CA LYS A 203 15.93 13.79 1.50
C LYS A 203 17.16 13.90 0.62
N PRO A 204 18.36 13.90 1.20
CA PRO A 204 19.57 13.77 0.42
C PRO A 204 19.59 12.47 -0.37
N ARG A 205 20.05 12.53 -1.61
CA ARG A 205 20.29 11.36 -2.45
C ARG A 205 21.58 10.69 -1.99
N TYR A 206 21.48 9.57 -1.28
CA TYR A 206 22.63 8.91 -0.67
C TYR A 206 23.40 7.98 -1.60
N ALA A 207 22.82 7.55 -2.71
CA ALA A 207 23.42 6.58 -3.60
C ALA A 207 23.23 6.97 -5.07
N GLU A 208 24.24 6.65 -5.87
CA GLU A 208 24.24 6.84 -7.32
C GLU A 208 24.97 5.67 -7.99
N ILE A 209 24.48 5.22 -9.13
CA ILE A 209 25.17 4.22 -9.96
C ILE A 209 25.82 4.95 -11.14
N GLU A 210 27.13 4.72 -11.31
CA GLU A 210 27.84 5.11 -12.51
C GLU A 210 27.81 3.94 -13.52
N PRO A 211 26.98 4.01 -14.57
CA PRO A 211 26.79 2.88 -15.50
C PRO A 211 28.09 2.44 -16.19
N GLY A 212 29.02 3.39 -16.45
CA GLY A 212 30.29 3.12 -17.07
C GLY A 212 31.25 2.28 -16.22
N LEU A 213 31.07 2.32 -14.90
CA LEU A 213 31.86 1.56 -13.94
C LEU A 213 31.18 0.27 -13.49
N CYS A 214 29.86 0.20 -13.61
CA CYS A 214 29.07 -0.94 -13.17
C CYS A 214 29.31 -2.16 -14.07
N ALA A 215 29.74 -3.28 -13.48
CA ALA A 215 29.98 -4.52 -14.23
C ALA A 215 28.70 -5.13 -14.83
N HIS A 216 27.54 -4.87 -14.23
CA HIS A 216 26.24 -5.27 -14.77
C HIS A 216 25.89 -4.44 -16.01
N SER A 217 26.02 -3.10 -15.93
CA SER A 217 25.61 -2.18 -17.00
C SER A 217 26.61 -2.10 -18.14
N ARG A 218 27.92 -2.10 -17.84
CA ARG A 218 28.99 -1.85 -18.81
C ARG A 218 29.09 -2.90 -19.93
N ASN A 219 28.80 -4.16 -19.59
CA ASN A 219 29.01 -5.28 -20.50
C ASN A 219 27.74 -5.76 -21.18
N LYS A 220 26.58 -5.17 -20.87
CA LYS A 220 25.24 -5.58 -21.34
C LYS A 220 24.96 -7.08 -21.11
N ILE A 221 25.55 -7.63 -20.06
CA ILE A 221 25.39 -9.03 -19.64
C ILE A 221 25.01 -9.01 -18.17
N VAL A 222 23.96 -9.72 -17.81
CA VAL A 222 23.58 -9.94 -16.40
C VAL A 222 24.72 -10.70 -15.72
N GLY A 223 25.62 -9.96 -15.08
CA GLY A 223 26.83 -10.53 -14.50
C GLY A 223 26.96 -10.33 -13.00
N CYS A 224 26.91 -9.09 -12.53
CA CYS A 224 27.06 -8.76 -11.12
C CYS A 224 25.72 -8.33 -10.52
N GLY A 225 25.20 -9.07 -9.54
CA GLY A 225 23.96 -8.75 -8.81
C GLY A 225 24.16 -8.35 -7.35
N GLN A 226 25.40 -8.21 -6.87
CA GLN A 226 25.68 -8.06 -5.44
C GLN A 226 24.99 -6.84 -4.80
N CYS A 227 24.95 -5.70 -5.47
CA CYS A 227 24.28 -4.51 -4.95
C CYS A 227 22.75 -4.70 -4.90
N ILE A 228 22.19 -5.45 -5.85
CA ILE A 228 20.77 -5.80 -5.91
C ILE A 228 20.43 -6.73 -4.73
N ASP A 229 21.25 -7.76 -4.52
CA ASP A 229 21.03 -8.78 -3.49
C ASP A 229 21.16 -8.24 -2.06
N VAL A 230 22.02 -7.23 -1.84
CA VAL A 230 22.24 -6.66 -0.50
C VAL A 230 21.38 -5.42 -0.24
N CYS A 231 20.63 -4.93 -1.21
CA CYS A 231 19.78 -3.76 -1.04
C CYS A 231 18.63 -4.05 -0.09
N SER A 232 18.71 -3.50 1.12
CA SER A 232 17.74 -3.77 2.19
C SER A 232 16.37 -3.11 1.98
N THR A 233 16.31 -2.10 1.11
CA THR A 233 15.06 -1.40 0.76
C THR A 233 14.46 -1.88 -0.55
N GLY A 234 15.20 -2.66 -1.34
CA GLY A 234 14.78 -3.05 -2.68
C GLY A 234 14.89 -1.92 -3.72
N ALA A 235 15.55 -0.80 -3.37
CA ALA A 235 15.71 0.35 -4.26
C ALA A 235 16.59 0.07 -5.47
N ILE A 236 17.48 -0.92 -5.40
CA ILE A 236 18.35 -1.29 -6.51
C ILE A 236 17.73 -2.50 -7.22
N HIS A 237 17.41 -2.33 -8.48
CA HIS A 237 16.78 -3.37 -9.29
C HIS A 237 17.42 -3.47 -10.68
N PRO A 238 17.31 -4.63 -11.35
CA PRO A 238 17.79 -4.78 -12.71
C PRO A 238 16.85 -4.05 -13.68
N ALA A 239 17.44 -3.29 -14.61
CA ALA A 239 16.74 -2.60 -15.70
C ALA A 239 17.29 -3.11 -17.04
N GLY A 240 16.89 -4.34 -17.43
CA GLY A 240 17.46 -5.01 -18.59
C GLY A 240 18.95 -5.26 -18.45
N ASP A 241 19.76 -4.61 -19.30
CA ASP A 241 21.22 -4.72 -19.29
C ASP A 241 21.90 -3.78 -18.27
N SER A 242 21.15 -3.05 -17.47
CA SER A 242 21.65 -2.13 -16.46
C SER A 242 21.05 -2.42 -15.08
N ALA A 243 21.67 -1.87 -14.03
CA ALA A 243 21.07 -1.75 -12.73
C ALA A 243 20.65 -0.30 -12.52
N GLU A 244 19.46 -0.10 -11.99
CA GLU A 244 18.93 1.21 -11.67
C GLU A 244 18.68 1.34 -10.18
N ILE A 245 18.77 2.55 -9.67
CA ILE A 245 18.37 2.90 -8.30
C ILE A 245 17.09 3.71 -8.40
N ASP A 246 16.09 3.31 -7.64
CA ASP A 246 14.95 4.16 -7.34
C ASP A 246 15.33 5.08 -6.16
N PRO A 247 15.68 6.35 -6.41
CA PRO A 247 16.25 7.23 -5.39
C PRO A 247 15.31 7.51 -4.21
N PRO A 248 13.98 7.47 -4.39
CA PRO A 248 13.04 7.64 -3.30
C PRO A 248 12.93 6.46 -2.34
N LEU A 249 13.36 5.28 -2.72
CA LEU A 249 13.36 4.09 -1.86
C LEU A 249 14.66 4.01 -1.05
#